data_01ffba258e604c61edbcd8e0c7e66b80
#
_entry.id   01ffba258e604c61edbcd8e0c7e66b80
#
_cell.length_a   1.000
_cell.length_b   1.000
_cell.length_c   1.000
_cell.angle_alpha   90.00
_cell.angle_beta   90.00
_cell.angle_gamma   90.00
#
_symmetry.space_group_name_H-M   'P 1'
#
loop_
_entity.id
_entity.type
_entity.pdbx_description
1 polymer ?
#
loop_
_entity_poly.entity_id
_entity_poly.type
_entity_poly.pdbx_seq_one_letter_code
_entity_poly.pdbx_strand_id
1 'polypeptide(L)'
;VEAGVMLTTRLPKFLNSYDYATLYNEARRNDGMPDFYSSDQLNGYKNSSGVNDLLYPNVDYYDYFLQKQSMYRKAMVDLNGGNNKVRYSMIVNYVGGNGFEKIGDRPDLNRLNVRGNLDIKITDYLSVVADAAARLELRDWSSVDGSTTFSNLSTLRPNEYPLTISSDALGLEPDAKGVPFFGASIRQPENLFANMEYGGFTSERYVTSQTNIGLDFTLDKFVKGLRASAFMTFDNYNYFRQGQV
;
A
#
# COMPACT_ATOMS: atom_id res chain seq x y z
N VAL A 1 22.30 -7.79 -1.28
CA VAL A 1 20.95 -8.26 -0.98
C VAL A 1 20.64 -7.92 0.46
N GLU A 2 19.47 -7.34 0.70
CA GLU A 2 18.97 -6.98 2.02
C GLU A 2 17.51 -7.47 2.14
N ALA A 3 17.18 -8.04 3.27
CA ALA A 3 15.80 -8.35 3.63
C ALA A 3 15.59 -8.00 5.10
N GLY A 4 14.42 -7.52 5.44
CA GLY A 4 14.14 -7.11 6.80
C GLY A 4 12.65 -7.06 7.10
N VAL A 5 12.38 -6.80 8.37
CA VAL A 5 11.04 -6.65 8.89
C VAL A 5 10.88 -5.22 9.41
N MET A 6 9.82 -4.57 8.99
CA MET A 6 9.37 -3.31 9.58
C MET A 6 8.42 -3.65 10.72
N LEU A 7 8.68 -3.13 11.91
CA LEU A 7 7.83 -3.33 13.07
C LEU A 7 7.07 -2.04 13.39
N THR A 8 5.79 -2.17 13.70
CA THR A 8 5.06 -1.05 14.31
C THR A 8 5.55 -0.88 15.74
N THR A 9 6.27 0.18 16.02
CA THR A 9 6.79 0.46 17.37
C THR A 9 5.69 0.92 18.32
N ARG A 10 4.66 1.56 17.80
CA ARG A 10 3.52 2.05 18.59
C ARG A 10 2.30 2.22 17.69
N LEU A 11 1.22 1.51 18.01
CA LEU A 11 -0.12 1.78 17.50
C LEU A 11 -0.92 2.53 18.58
N PRO A 12 -1.86 3.39 18.20
CA PRO A 12 -2.82 3.95 19.14
C PRO A 12 -3.55 2.83 19.87
N LYS A 13 -3.80 3.05 21.14
CA LYS A 13 -4.69 2.16 21.93
C LYS A 13 -6.05 2.81 21.98
N PHE A 14 -7.04 2.11 21.46
CA PHE A 14 -8.43 2.55 21.52
C PHE A 14 -9.12 1.91 22.71
N LEU A 15 -10.20 2.53 23.13
CA LEU A 15 -11.07 2.01 24.18
C LEU A 15 -11.83 0.78 23.67
N ASN A 16 -12.12 -0.15 24.55
CA ASN A 16 -13.13 -1.17 24.26
C ASN A 16 -14.54 -0.57 24.30
N SER A 17 -15.54 -1.34 23.91
CA SER A 17 -16.92 -0.86 23.79
C SER A 17 -17.52 -0.41 25.12
N TYR A 18 -17.20 -1.09 26.21
CA TYR A 18 -17.67 -0.73 27.54
C TYR A 18 -17.06 0.60 28.03
N ASP A 19 -15.74 0.74 27.94
CA ASP A 19 -15.04 1.96 28.35
C ASP A 19 -15.46 3.14 27.48
N TYR A 20 -15.58 2.93 26.16
CA TYR A 20 -16.08 3.94 25.25
C TYR A 20 -17.48 4.42 25.62
N ALA A 21 -18.44 3.50 25.84
CA ALA A 21 -19.81 3.84 26.17
C ALA A 21 -19.91 4.54 27.54
N THR A 22 -19.09 4.12 28.52
CA THR A 22 -19.01 4.72 29.84
C THR A 22 -18.51 6.16 29.77
N LEU A 23 -17.39 6.40 29.09
CA LEU A 23 -16.82 7.75 28.92
C LEU A 23 -17.71 8.65 28.06
N TYR A 24 -18.40 8.07 27.10
CA TYR A 24 -19.37 8.83 26.30
C TYR A 24 -20.53 9.34 27.14
N ASN A 25 -21.08 8.52 28.05
CA ASN A 25 -22.08 8.94 29.01
C ASN A 25 -21.55 9.98 29.99
N GLU A 26 -20.30 9.85 30.46
CA GLU A 26 -19.66 10.85 31.31
C GLU A 26 -19.53 12.21 30.59
N ALA A 27 -19.09 12.23 29.35
CA ALA A 27 -18.99 13.43 28.55
C ALA A 27 -20.37 14.11 28.41
N ARG A 28 -21.42 13.32 28.12
CA ARG A 28 -22.78 13.85 28.01
C ARG A 28 -23.28 14.47 29.32
N ARG A 29 -23.02 13.83 30.46
CA ARG A 29 -23.39 14.38 31.78
C ARG A 29 -22.66 15.69 32.06
N ASN A 30 -21.39 15.80 31.68
CA ASN A 30 -20.62 17.04 31.81
C ASN A 30 -21.21 18.16 30.97
N ASP A 31 -21.84 17.86 29.83
CA ASP A 31 -22.57 18.78 28.97
C ASP A 31 -24.03 19.02 29.41
N GLY A 32 -24.43 18.48 30.57
CA GLY A 32 -25.81 18.60 31.08
C GLY A 32 -26.85 17.75 30.30
N MET A 33 -26.40 16.78 29.53
CA MET A 33 -27.26 15.88 28.75
C MET A 33 -27.48 14.54 29.47
N PRO A 34 -28.61 13.86 29.25
CA PRO A 34 -28.83 12.52 29.79
C PRO A 34 -27.88 11.50 29.17
N ASP A 35 -27.68 10.38 29.87
CA ASP A 35 -26.92 9.24 29.38
C ASP A 35 -27.48 8.76 28.05
N PHE A 36 -26.59 8.44 27.11
CA PHE A 36 -26.94 7.86 25.81
C PHE A 36 -27.08 6.35 25.88
N TYR A 37 -26.14 5.70 26.57
CA TYR A 37 -26.14 4.25 26.79
C TYR A 37 -26.79 3.93 28.13
N SER A 38 -27.82 3.08 28.12
CA SER A 38 -28.48 2.60 29.33
C SER A 38 -27.55 1.70 30.15
N SER A 39 -27.91 1.45 31.43
CA SER A 39 -27.21 0.49 32.28
C SER A 39 -27.19 -0.93 31.70
N ASP A 40 -28.28 -1.35 31.04
CA ASP A 40 -28.36 -2.67 30.40
C ASP A 40 -27.43 -2.76 29.20
N GLN A 41 -27.34 -1.68 28.40
CA GLN A 41 -26.37 -1.61 27.29
C GLN A 41 -24.92 -1.63 27.79
N LEU A 42 -24.60 -0.89 28.85
CA LEU A 42 -23.27 -0.94 29.48
C LEU A 42 -22.92 -2.36 29.97
N ASN A 43 -23.87 -3.04 30.61
CA ASN A 43 -23.70 -4.42 31.02
C ASN A 43 -23.54 -5.37 29.82
N GLY A 44 -24.27 -5.15 28.75
CA GLY A 44 -24.12 -5.88 27.50
C GLY A 44 -22.71 -5.74 26.93
N TYR A 45 -22.21 -4.51 26.79
CA TYR A 45 -20.83 -4.27 26.30
C TYR A 45 -19.75 -4.86 27.21
N LYS A 46 -19.96 -4.83 28.53
CA LYS A 46 -19.05 -5.45 29.50
C LYS A 46 -18.94 -6.97 29.32
N ASN A 47 -20.02 -7.62 28.91
CA ASN A 47 -20.12 -9.06 28.70
C ASN A 47 -20.10 -9.45 27.20
N SER A 48 -19.66 -8.55 26.33
CA SER A 48 -19.59 -8.77 24.90
C SER A 48 -18.85 -10.06 24.53
N SER A 49 -19.39 -10.80 23.58
CA SER A 49 -18.74 -11.98 22.98
C SER A 49 -17.68 -11.62 21.93
N GLY A 50 -17.45 -10.33 21.65
CA GLY A 50 -16.39 -9.85 20.78
C GLY A 50 -16.87 -9.15 19.50
N VAL A 51 -16.06 -9.25 18.44
CA VAL A 51 -16.22 -8.45 17.22
C VAL A 51 -17.50 -8.75 16.43
N ASN A 52 -18.08 -9.94 16.63
CA ASN A 52 -19.27 -10.41 15.92
C ASN A 52 -20.51 -10.50 16.83
N ASP A 53 -20.43 -9.93 18.04
CA ASP A 53 -21.60 -9.84 18.90
C ASP A 53 -22.67 -8.98 18.23
N LEU A 54 -23.85 -9.57 18.04
CA LEU A 54 -24.94 -8.92 17.27
C LEU A 54 -25.43 -7.63 17.91
N LEU A 55 -25.55 -7.60 19.23
CA LEU A 55 -26.11 -6.48 19.98
C LEU A 55 -25.06 -5.61 20.65
N TYR A 56 -23.95 -6.21 21.03
CA TYR A 56 -22.90 -5.56 21.82
C TYR A 56 -21.51 -5.79 21.21
N PRO A 57 -21.26 -5.42 19.95
CA PRO A 57 -19.98 -5.62 19.31
C PRO A 57 -18.85 -4.91 20.08
N ASN A 58 -17.67 -5.53 20.06
CA ASN A 58 -16.48 -4.97 20.69
C ASN A 58 -15.28 -5.19 19.77
N VAL A 59 -14.91 -4.16 19.01
CA VAL A 59 -13.91 -4.23 17.95
C VAL A 59 -12.73 -3.35 18.29
N ASP A 60 -11.54 -3.95 18.48
CA ASP A 60 -10.28 -3.22 18.37
C ASP A 60 -9.86 -3.21 16.88
N TYR A 61 -10.19 -2.13 16.20
CA TYR A 61 -9.96 -2.01 14.77
C TYR A 61 -8.49 -2.11 14.39
N TYR A 62 -7.56 -1.54 15.18
CA TYR A 62 -6.14 -1.62 14.87
C TYR A 62 -5.60 -3.04 15.03
N ASP A 63 -5.94 -3.72 16.11
CA ASP A 63 -5.47 -5.10 16.34
C ASP A 63 -6.13 -6.09 15.36
N TYR A 64 -7.38 -5.86 14.99
CA TYR A 64 -8.10 -6.73 14.06
C TYR A 64 -7.63 -6.57 12.61
N PHE A 65 -7.43 -5.34 12.14
CA PHE A 65 -7.15 -5.04 10.74
C PHE A 65 -5.67 -4.94 10.38
N LEU A 66 -4.80 -4.70 11.36
CA LEU A 66 -3.38 -4.51 11.10
C LEU A 66 -2.52 -5.58 11.74
N GLN A 67 -1.50 -5.99 11.03
CA GLN A 67 -0.41 -6.82 11.54
C GLN A 67 0.69 -5.96 12.16
N LYS A 68 1.41 -6.52 13.13
CA LYS A 68 2.49 -5.82 13.84
C LYS A 68 3.78 -5.72 13.04
N GLN A 69 3.88 -6.45 11.95
CA GLN A 69 5.09 -6.53 11.13
C GLN A 69 4.77 -6.58 9.65
N SER A 70 5.64 -5.99 8.86
CA SER A 70 5.65 -6.00 7.42
C SER A 70 7.03 -6.39 6.93
N MET A 71 7.13 -7.03 5.78
CA MET A 71 8.41 -7.48 5.22
C MET A 71 8.85 -6.57 4.07
N TYR A 72 10.15 -6.36 3.96
CA TYR A 72 10.75 -5.75 2.78
C TYR A 72 11.94 -6.55 2.28
N ARG A 73 12.21 -6.44 1.00
CA ARG A 73 13.29 -7.11 0.29
C ARG A 73 13.94 -6.11 -0.67
N LYS A 74 15.26 -6.06 -0.69
CA LYS A 74 16.02 -5.28 -1.65
C LYS A 74 17.16 -6.12 -2.20
N ALA A 75 17.41 -6.03 -3.48
CA ALA A 75 18.56 -6.62 -4.13
C ALA A 75 19.13 -5.61 -5.12
N MET A 76 20.45 -5.49 -5.14
CA MET A 76 21.15 -4.63 -6.09
C MET A 76 22.35 -5.38 -6.64
N VAL A 77 22.50 -5.29 -7.96
CA VAL A 77 23.67 -5.77 -8.69
C VAL A 77 24.23 -4.57 -9.46
N ASP A 78 25.51 -4.34 -9.31
CA ASP A 78 26.27 -3.30 -10.02
C ASP A 78 27.38 -3.97 -10.82
N LEU A 79 27.39 -3.74 -12.13
CA LEU A 79 28.35 -4.29 -13.08
C LEU A 79 29.03 -3.14 -13.80
N ASN A 80 30.33 -3.00 -13.60
CA ASN A 80 31.14 -1.95 -14.24
C ASN A 80 32.31 -2.59 -14.94
N GLY A 81 32.67 -2.08 -16.10
CA GLY A 81 33.81 -2.55 -16.82
C GLY A 81 34.16 -1.71 -18.02
N GLY A 82 35.24 -2.09 -18.67
CA GLY A 82 35.65 -1.44 -19.90
C GLY A 82 37.13 -1.43 -20.15
N ASN A 83 37.50 -0.75 -21.20
CA ASN A 83 38.86 -0.50 -21.62
C ASN A 83 38.97 0.93 -22.22
N ASN A 84 40.06 1.23 -22.89
CA ASN A 84 40.29 2.56 -23.50
C ASN A 84 39.32 2.89 -24.65
N LYS A 85 38.57 1.92 -25.18
CA LYS A 85 37.65 2.10 -26.28
C LYS A 85 36.19 1.98 -25.86
N VAL A 86 35.91 1.15 -24.87
CA VAL A 86 34.52 0.87 -24.41
C VAL A 86 34.48 0.92 -22.89
N ARG A 87 33.55 1.67 -22.36
CA ARG A 87 33.22 1.70 -20.93
C ARG A 87 31.74 1.45 -20.76
N TYR A 88 31.38 0.64 -19.78
CA TYR A 88 29.99 0.36 -19.48
C TYR A 88 29.76 0.28 -17.97
N SER A 89 28.56 0.67 -17.58
CA SER A 89 28.04 0.37 -16.25
C SER A 89 26.59 -0.08 -16.37
N MET A 90 26.20 -1.01 -15.51
CA MET A 90 24.83 -1.49 -15.42
C MET A 90 24.45 -1.72 -13.98
N ILE A 91 23.34 -1.14 -13.55
CA ILE A 91 22.78 -1.31 -12.22
C ILE A 91 21.41 -1.93 -12.36
N VAL A 92 21.20 -3.02 -11.65
CA VAL A 92 19.87 -3.67 -11.49
C VAL A 92 19.49 -3.58 -10.02
N ASN A 93 18.34 -3.01 -9.73
CA ASN A 93 17.84 -2.82 -8.38
C ASN A 93 16.40 -3.34 -8.29
N TYR A 94 16.16 -4.25 -7.34
CA TYR A 94 14.86 -4.75 -6.98
C TYR A 94 14.47 -4.30 -5.57
N VAL A 95 13.24 -3.85 -5.41
CA VAL A 95 12.63 -3.53 -4.11
C VAL A 95 11.25 -4.19 -4.08
N GLY A 96 10.98 -4.96 -3.03
CA GLY A 96 9.69 -5.55 -2.76
C GLY A 96 9.29 -5.40 -1.31
N GLY A 97 7.99 -5.37 -1.02
CA GLY A 97 7.49 -5.29 0.33
C GLY A 97 5.97 -5.32 0.39
N ASN A 98 5.44 -5.69 1.53
CA ASN A 98 4.01 -5.74 1.78
C ASN A 98 3.56 -4.70 2.80
N GLY A 99 2.25 -4.40 2.82
CA GLY A 99 1.62 -3.50 3.78
C GLY A 99 1.43 -4.12 5.17
N PHE A 100 0.83 -3.31 6.06
CA PHE A 100 0.48 -3.75 7.42
C PHE A 100 -0.94 -4.30 7.52
N GLU A 101 -1.76 -4.16 6.49
CA GLU A 101 -3.12 -4.69 6.44
C GLU A 101 -3.07 -6.23 6.46
N LYS A 102 -3.95 -6.85 7.24
CA LYS A 102 -4.09 -8.31 7.31
C LYS A 102 -5.43 -8.84 6.79
N ILE A 103 -6.33 -7.93 6.45
CA ILE A 103 -7.66 -8.23 5.91
C ILE A 103 -7.69 -7.88 4.43
N GLY A 104 -8.33 -8.72 3.61
CA GLY A 104 -8.42 -8.56 2.17
C GLY A 104 -7.11 -8.81 1.44
N ASP A 105 -7.03 -8.35 0.20
CA ASP A 105 -5.80 -8.40 -0.58
C ASP A 105 -4.78 -7.44 0.03
N ARG A 106 -3.70 -8.04 0.53
CA ARG A 106 -2.64 -7.28 1.21
C ARG A 106 -1.91 -6.39 0.22
N PRO A 107 -1.64 -5.12 0.59
CA PRO A 107 -0.80 -4.28 -0.22
C PRO A 107 0.56 -4.93 -0.47
N ASP A 108 0.91 -5.10 -1.72
CA ASP A 108 2.22 -5.62 -2.17
C ASP A 108 2.82 -4.68 -3.20
N LEU A 109 4.11 -4.41 -3.05
CA LEU A 109 4.90 -3.60 -3.96
C LEU A 109 6.07 -4.41 -4.48
N ASN A 110 6.19 -4.51 -5.80
CA ASN A 110 7.34 -5.07 -6.47
C ASN A 110 7.85 -4.07 -7.51
N ARG A 111 9.11 -3.64 -7.35
CA ARG A 111 9.75 -2.67 -8.25
C ARG A 111 11.09 -3.17 -8.71
N LEU A 112 11.25 -3.23 -10.03
CA LEU A 112 12.53 -3.50 -10.69
C LEU A 112 12.97 -2.24 -11.42
N ASN A 113 14.21 -1.79 -11.17
CA ASN A 113 14.86 -0.74 -11.91
C ASN A 113 16.11 -1.31 -12.58
N VAL A 114 16.29 -0.96 -13.83
CA VAL A 114 17.51 -1.26 -14.59
C VAL A 114 18.05 0.04 -15.16
N ARG A 115 19.31 0.31 -14.99
CA ARG A 115 20.02 1.44 -15.62
C ARG A 115 21.30 0.94 -16.23
N GLY A 116 21.57 1.34 -17.46
CA GLY A 116 22.82 1.04 -18.16
C GLY A 116 23.37 2.29 -18.82
N ASN A 117 24.69 2.44 -18.79
CA ASN A 117 25.41 3.47 -19.50
C ASN A 117 26.49 2.81 -20.32
N LEU A 118 26.71 3.28 -21.54
CA LEU A 118 27.66 2.76 -22.49
C LEU A 118 28.35 3.90 -23.22
N ASP A 119 29.69 3.96 -23.10
CA ASP A 119 30.55 4.90 -23.83
C ASP A 119 31.41 4.08 -24.80
N ILE A 120 31.35 4.39 -26.09
CA ILE A 120 32.16 3.74 -27.12
C ILE A 120 32.97 4.80 -27.90
N LYS A 121 34.28 4.70 -27.83
CA LYS A 121 35.17 5.49 -28.67
C LYS A 121 35.31 4.80 -30.03
N ILE A 122 34.61 5.30 -31.03
CA ILE A 122 34.64 4.76 -32.41
C ILE A 122 35.92 5.12 -33.11
N THR A 123 36.33 6.40 -33.00
CA THR A 123 37.57 6.93 -33.50
C THR A 123 38.17 7.92 -32.52
N ASP A 124 39.32 8.52 -32.83
CA ASP A 124 39.90 9.55 -31.93
C ASP A 124 39.07 10.85 -31.89
N TYR A 125 38.20 11.04 -32.84
CA TYR A 125 37.34 12.23 -32.93
C TYR A 125 35.83 11.96 -32.76
N LEU A 126 35.42 10.69 -32.65
CA LEU A 126 34.00 10.33 -32.54
C LEU A 126 33.82 9.32 -31.40
N SER A 127 32.97 9.65 -30.46
CA SER A 127 32.45 8.74 -29.45
C SER A 127 30.92 8.65 -29.53
N VAL A 128 30.40 7.49 -29.16
CA VAL A 128 28.96 7.21 -28.99
C VAL A 128 28.71 7.00 -27.51
N VAL A 129 27.70 7.70 -26.98
CA VAL A 129 27.21 7.55 -25.60
C VAL A 129 25.79 7.04 -25.66
N ALA A 130 25.49 6.03 -24.90
CA ALA A 130 24.12 5.51 -24.77
C ALA A 130 23.79 5.31 -23.29
N ASP A 131 22.69 5.92 -22.83
CA ASP A 131 22.14 5.75 -21.51
C ASP A 131 20.72 5.18 -21.64
N ALA A 132 20.44 4.13 -20.89
CA ALA A 132 19.12 3.56 -20.83
C ALA A 132 18.70 3.32 -19.38
N ALA A 133 17.49 3.68 -19.03
CA ALA A 133 16.86 3.39 -17.75
C ALA A 133 15.48 2.81 -17.97
N ALA A 134 15.13 1.77 -17.25
CA ALA A 134 13.79 1.18 -17.23
C ALA A 134 13.35 0.90 -15.80
N ARG A 135 12.06 1.10 -15.54
CA ARG A 135 11.41 0.76 -14.27
C ARG A 135 10.12 0.02 -14.56
N LEU A 136 9.99 -1.12 -13.92
CA LEU A 136 8.72 -1.85 -13.80
C LEU A 136 8.30 -1.80 -12.33
N GLU A 137 7.09 -1.34 -12.07
CA GLU A 137 6.51 -1.33 -10.73
C GLU A 137 5.12 -1.96 -10.78
N LEU A 138 4.92 -2.94 -9.92
CA LEU A 138 3.68 -3.64 -9.69
C LEU A 138 3.19 -3.31 -8.29
N ARG A 139 1.94 -2.94 -8.16
CA ARG A 139 1.26 -2.65 -6.89
C ARG A 139 -0.07 -3.37 -6.86
N ASP A 140 -0.31 -4.09 -5.79
CA ASP A 140 -1.57 -4.77 -5.53
C ASP A 140 -2.08 -4.36 -4.15
N TRP A 141 -3.38 -4.17 -4.01
CA TRP A 141 -4.06 -3.91 -2.73
C TRP A 141 -5.55 -4.22 -2.83
N SER A 142 -6.25 -4.24 -1.69
CA SER A 142 -7.70 -4.42 -1.66
C SER A 142 -8.43 -3.25 -2.37
N SER A 143 -9.71 -3.37 -2.61
CA SER A 143 -10.52 -2.30 -3.19
C SER A 143 -10.48 -0.99 -2.37
N VAL A 144 -10.20 -1.08 -1.07
CA VAL A 144 -10.06 0.07 -0.16
C VAL A 144 -8.60 0.49 -0.08
N ASP A 145 -8.31 1.74 -0.41
CA ASP A 145 -6.95 2.28 -0.32
C ASP A 145 -6.50 2.48 1.14
N GLY A 146 -5.18 2.47 1.36
CA GLY A 146 -4.60 2.57 2.70
C GLY A 146 -4.98 3.85 3.46
N SER A 147 -5.16 4.99 2.79
CA SER A 147 -5.58 6.24 3.43
C SER A 147 -6.99 6.14 3.98
N THR A 148 -7.90 5.61 3.18
CA THR A 148 -9.29 5.34 3.59
C THR A 148 -9.34 4.31 4.72
N THR A 149 -8.55 3.24 4.63
CA THR A 149 -8.42 2.23 5.68
C THR A 149 -8.01 2.88 7.01
N PHE A 150 -6.88 3.61 7.05
CA PHE A 150 -6.40 4.24 8.28
C PHE A 150 -7.35 5.33 8.82
N SER A 151 -8.04 6.07 7.95
CA SER A 151 -9.07 7.02 8.35
C SER A 151 -10.22 6.31 9.08
N ASN A 152 -10.71 5.22 8.52
CA ASN A 152 -11.77 4.41 9.16
C ASN A 152 -11.31 3.80 10.48
N LEU A 153 -10.12 3.18 10.53
CA LEU A 153 -9.56 2.61 11.76
C LEU A 153 -9.46 3.64 12.89
N SER A 154 -9.24 4.92 12.55
CA SER A 154 -9.09 6.01 13.52
C SER A 154 -10.43 6.61 14.01
N THR A 155 -11.51 6.43 13.26
CA THR A 155 -12.78 7.12 13.48
C THR A 155 -13.94 6.20 13.84
N LEU A 156 -13.83 4.90 13.53
CA LEU A 156 -14.83 3.91 13.89
C LEU A 156 -14.86 3.70 15.40
N ARG A 157 -16.07 3.64 15.96
CA ARG A 157 -16.28 3.37 17.38
C ARG A 157 -16.16 1.87 17.64
N PRO A 158 -15.63 1.43 18.77
CA PRO A 158 -15.48 0.00 19.06
C PRO A 158 -16.82 -0.76 19.09
N ASN A 159 -17.91 -0.06 19.34
CA ASN A 159 -19.28 -0.56 19.37
C ASN A 159 -20.14 -0.13 18.17
N GLU A 160 -19.52 0.18 17.02
CA GLU A 160 -20.25 0.73 15.88
C GLU A 160 -21.18 -0.32 15.24
N TYR A 161 -20.66 -1.50 14.94
CA TYR A 161 -21.39 -2.63 14.35
C TYR A 161 -20.60 -3.94 14.50
N PRO A 162 -21.26 -5.12 14.46
CA PRO A 162 -20.56 -6.40 14.33
C PRO A 162 -19.88 -6.50 12.96
N LEU A 163 -18.67 -7.06 12.90
CA LEU A 163 -17.96 -7.19 11.63
C LEU A 163 -18.69 -8.15 10.68
N THR A 164 -19.11 -9.30 11.22
CA THR A 164 -19.95 -10.27 10.49
C THR A 164 -21.13 -10.72 11.34
N ILE A 165 -22.19 -11.15 10.68
CA ILE A 165 -23.40 -11.68 11.30
C ILE A 165 -23.67 -13.04 10.64
N SER A 166 -23.86 -14.08 11.43
CA SER A 166 -24.22 -15.39 10.90
C SER A 166 -25.67 -15.41 10.38
N SER A 167 -25.92 -16.19 9.34
CA SER A 167 -27.29 -16.41 8.82
C SER A 167 -28.23 -16.94 9.92
N ASP A 168 -27.76 -17.83 10.77
CA ASP A 168 -28.55 -18.39 11.87
C ASP A 168 -29.02 -17.31 12.85
N ALA A 169 -28.14 -16.33 13.18
CA ALA A 169 -28.50 -15.22 14.06
C ALA A 169 -29.61 -14.32 13.50
N LEU A 170 -29.75 -14.29 12.18
CA LEU A 170 -30.79 -13.53 11.47
C LEU A 170 -32.00 -14.37 11.10
N GLY A 171 -31.95 -15.69 11.29
CA GLY A 171 -32.98 -16.63 10.83
C GLY A 171 -33.10 -16.67 9.30
N LEU A 172 -31.98 -16.44 8.58
CA LEU A 172 -31.91 -16.42 7.13
C LEU A 172 -31.13 -17.62 6.61
N GLU A 173 -31.40 -18.01 5.37
CA GLU A 173 -30.58 -19.02 4.68
C GLU A 173 -29.17 -18.45 4.40
N PRO A 174 -28.13 -19.28 4.52
CA PRO A 174 -26.77 -18.88 4.16
C PRO A 174 -26.68 -18.47 2.68
N ASP A 175 -25.84 -17.48 2.40
CA ASP A 175 -25.51 -17.15 1.01
C ASP A 175 -24.89 -18.36 0.28
N ALA A 176 -25.24 -18.55 -1.00
CA ALA A 176 -24.78 -19.67 -1.81
C ALA A 176 -23.24 -19.71 -2.00
N LYS A 177 -22.56 -18.57 -1.82
CA LYS A 177 -21.10 -18.46 -1.87
C LYS A 177 -20.46 -18.52 -0.48
N GLY A 178 -21.27 -18.67 0.58
CA GLY A 178 -20.78 -18.66 1.97
C GLY A 178 -20.36 -17.27 2.49
N VAL A 179 -20.77 -16.20 1.82
CA VAL A 179 -20.50 -14.83 2.27
C VAL A 179 -21.37 -14.53 3.49
N PRO A 180 -20.81 -14.08 4.62
CA PRO A 180 -21.60 -13.72 5.80
C PRO A 180 -22.38 -12.42 5.56
N PHE A 181 -23.40 -12.18 6.39
CA PHE A 181 -23.98 -10.87 6.48
C PHE A 181 -23.06 -9.92 7.27
N PHE A 182 -23.17 -8.62 7.03
CA PHE A 182 -22.32 -7.61 7.62
C PHE A 182 -23.13 -6.62 8.44
N GLY A 183 -22.59 -6.22 9.59
CA GLY A 183 -23.16 -5.18 10.39
C GLY A 183 -23.01 -3.81 9.75
N ALA A 184 -23.99 -2.94 9.98
CA ALA A 184 -23.95 -1.55 9.57
C ALA A 184 -24.66 -0.69 10.63
N SER A 185 -24.39 0.60 10.64
CA SER A 185 -25.12 1.57 11.45
C SER A 185 -25.61 2.74 10.59
N ILE A 186 -26.55 3.53 11.14
CA ILE A 186 -27.02 4.75 10.45
C ILE A 186 -25.85 5.71 10.18
N ARG A 187 -24.86 5.75 11.08
CA ARG A 187 -23.69 6.61 10.97
C ARG A 187 -22.64 6.05 10.00
N GLN A 188 -22.55 4.73 9.94
CA GLN A 188 -21.60 4.00 9.09
C GLN A 188 -22.36 2.92 8.33
N PRO A 189 -22.93 3.27 7.16
CA PRO A 189 -23.72 2.34 6.36
C PRO A 189 -22.84 1.28 5.65
N GLU A 190 -21.53 1.52 5.56
CA GLU A 190 -20.56 0.61 4.96
C GLU A 190 -19.76 -0.12 6.04
N ASN A 191 -19.54 -1.40 5.84
CA ASN A 191 -18.73 -2.23 6.71
C ASN A 191 -17.31 -2.32 6.16
N LEU A 192 -16.33 -1.84 6.93
CA LEU A 192 -14.93 -1.83 6.51
C LEU A 192 -14.39 -3.24 6.22
N PHE A 193 -14.77 -4.22 7.06
CA PHE A 193 -14.37 -5.62 6.86
C PHE A 193 -14.92 -6.17 5.55
N ALA A 194 -16.21 -5.94 5.27
CA ALA A 194 -16.83 -6.35 4.03
C ALA A 194 -16.13 -5.75 2.80
N ASN A 195 -15.87 -4.44 2.85
CA ASN A 195 -15.22 -3.74 1.74
C ASN A 195 -13.79 -4.21 1.51
N MET A 196 -13.03 -4.51 2.56
CA MET A 196 -11.65 -4.99 2.43
C MET A 196 -11.56 -6.46 2.02
N GLU A 197 -12.40 -7.34 2.59
CA GLU A 197 -12.31 -8.80 2.38
C GLU A 197 -13.06 -9.26 1.14
N TYR A 198 -14.19 -8.63 0.82
CA TYR A 198 -15.08 -9.05 -0.25
C TYR A 198 -15.27 -7.99 -1.35
N GLY A 199 -14.72 -6.80 -1.17
CA GLY A 199 -14.84 -5.70 -2.12
C GLY A 199 -13.90 -5.81 -3.34
N GLY A 200 -13.15 -6.92 -3.47
CA GLY A 200 -12.25 -7.16 -4.59
C GLY A 200 -10.86 -6.53 -4.40
N PHE A 201 -10.15 -6.35 -5.50
CA PHE A 201 -8.76 -5.89 -5.51
C PHE A 201 -8.50 -4.79 -6.53
N THR A 202 -7.41 -4.09 -6.34
CA THR A 202 -6.83 -3.18 -7.34
C THR A 202 -5.38 -3.59 -7.61
N SER A 203 -5.05 -3.73 -8.90
CA SER A 203 -3.70 -4.01 -9.38
C SER A 203 -3.26 -2.91 -10.34
N GLU A 204 -2.06 -2.38 -10.12
CA GLU A 204 -1.45 -1.35 -10.97
C GLU A 204 -0.09 -1.80 -11.47
N ARG A 205 0.16 -1.49 -12.72
CA ARG A 205 1.45 -1.68 -13.37
C ARG A 205 1.93 -0.38 -13.99
N TYR A 206 3.10 0.05 -13.54
CA TYR A 206 3.82 1.19 -14.11
C TYR A 206 5.05 0.69 -14.86
N VAL A 207 5.18 1.06 -16.12
CA VAL A 207 6.38 0.83 -16.92
C VAL A 207 6.88 2.17 -17.41
N THR A 208 8.11 2.52 -17.04
CA THR A 208 8.77 3.70 -17.57
C THR A 208 10.09 3.28 -18.20
N SER A 209 10.43 3.86 -19.32
CA SER A 209 11.75 3.73 -19.90
C SER A 209 12.22 5.06 -20.49
N GLN A 210 13.50 5.31 -20.36
CA GLN A 210 14.18 6.47 -20.88
C GLN A 210 15.46 5.99 -21.57
N THR A 211 15.69 6.45 -22.80
CA THR A 211 16.89 6.11 -23.56
C THR A 211 17.45 7.38 -24.19
N ASN A 212 18.73 7.64 -23.96
CA ASN A 212 19.48 8.70 -24.58
C ASN A 212 20.58 8.08 -25.45
N ILE A 213 20.71 8.52 -26.67
CA ILE A 213 21.83 8.16 -27.57
C ILE A 213 22.47 9.45 -28.02
N GLY A 214 23.77 9.58 -27.77
CA GLY A 214 24.57 10.74 -28.08
C GLY A 214 25.75 10.42 -28.99
N LEU A 215 26.12 11.40 -29.81
CA LEU A 215 27.36 11.42 -30.59
C LEU A 215 28.18 12.59 -30.09
N ASP A 216 29.42 12.34 -29.67
CA ASP A 216 30.38 13.33 -29.23
C ASP A 216 31.52 13.43 -30.23
N PHE A 217 31.72 14.62 -30.76
CA PHE A 217 32.78 14.92 -31.70
C PHE A 217 33.85 15.80 -31.07
N THR A 218 35.10 15.33 -31.09
CA THR A 218 36.27 16.12 -30.72
C THR A 218 36.89 16.66 -31.99
N LEU A 219 36.78 17.96 -32.22
CA LEU A 219 37.10 18.64 -33.45
C LEU A 219 38.44 19.43 -33.33
N ASP A 220 39.35 19.02 -32.44
CA ASP A 220 40.63 19.64 -32.18
C ASP A 220 41.51 19.80 -33.41
N LYS A 221 41.32 18.95 -34.44
CA LYS A 221 42.00 19.05 -35.74
C LYS A 221 41.65 20.30 -36.52
N PHE A 222 40.46 20.83 -36.28
CA PHE A 222 39.97 22.05 -36.98
C PHE A 222 40.20 23.29 -36.11
N VAL A 223 39.81 23.23 -34.87
CA VAL A 223 39.97 24.29 -33.86
C VAL A 223 40.28 23.65 -32.52
N LYS A 224 41.42 24.05 -31.93
CA LYS A 224 41.84 23.52 -30.62
C LYS A 224 40.81 23.76 -29.54
N GLY A 225 40.36 22.69 -28.87
CA GLY A 225 39.36 22.72 -27.84
C GLY A 225 37.90 22.70 -28.33
N LEU A 226 37.68 22.65 -29.64
CA LEU A 226 36.32 22.59 -30.22
C LEU A 226 35.73 21.18 -30.00
N ARG A 227 34.50 21.15 -29.46
CA ARG A 227 33.69 19.95 -29.34
C ARG A 227 32.27 20.23 -29.84
N ALA A 228 31.64 19.21 -30.38
CA ALA A 228 30.23 19.23 -30.74
C ALA A 228 29.55 17.96 -30.28
N SER A 229 28.34 18.04 -29.78
CA SER A 229 27.55 16.89 -29.37
C SER A 229 26.15 16.97 -29.99
N ALA A 230 25.64 15.81 -30.37
CA ALA A 230 24.26 15.64 -30.80
C ALA A 230 23.67 14.43 -30.03
N PHE A 231 22.44 14.57 -29.58
CA PHE A 231 21.79 13.48 -28.88
C PHE A 231 20.31 13.41 -29.22
N MET A 232 19.76 12.23 -29.05
CA MET A 232 18.35 11.91 -29.16
C MET A 232 17.88 11.22 -27.89
N THR A 233 16.75 11.67 -27.37
CA THR A 233 16.10 11.09 -26.18
C THR A 233 14.78 10.47 -26.57
N PHE A 234 14.51 9.30 -26.05
CA PHE A 234 13.24 8.62 -26.17
C PHE A 234 12.74 8.23 -24.77
N ASP A 235 11.57 8.74 -24.41
CA ASP A 235 10.90 8.45 -23.13
C ASP A 235 9.58 7.72 -23.39
N ASN A 236 9.32 6.70 -22.61
CA ASN A 236 8.06 5.96 -22.63
C ASN A 236 7.51 5.82 -21.23
N TYR A 237 6.19 6.04 -21.10
CA TYR A 237 5.42 5.82 -19.89
C TYR A 237 4.18 5.02 -20.22
N ASN A 238 4.01 3.91 -19.53
CA ASN A 238 2.82 3.07 -19.61
C ASN A 238 2.26 2.82 -18.23
N TYR A 239 0.98 3.10 -18.05
CA TYR A 239 0.23 2.84 -16.83
C TYR A 239 -0.96 1.97 -17.17
N PHE A 240 -1.12 0.91 -16.41
CA PHE A 240 -2.26 0.02 -16.48
C PHE A 240 -2.82 -0.19 -15.08
N ARG A 241 -4.13 -0.06 -14.94
CA ARG A 241 -4.86 -0.35 -13.70
C ARG A 241 -5.99 -1.30 -13.99
N GLN A 242 -6.11 -2.32 -13.18
CA GLN A 242 -7.23 -3.26 -13.16
C GLN A 242 -7.80 -3.28 -11.75
N GLY A 243 -9.12 -3.22 -11.64
CA GLY A 243 -9.86 -3.43 -10.40
C GLY A 243 -10.96 -4.45 -10.62
N GLN A 244 -11.25 -5.23 -9.61
CA GLN A 244 -12.41 -6.10 -9.52
C GLN A 244 -13.18 -5.70 -8.26
N VAL A 245 -14.47 -5.45 -8.44
CA VAL A 245 -15.42 -5.14 -7.36
C VAL A 245 -16.47 -6.23 -7.30
#